data_a56e7bf78d5c9e5900ea87b60d8b15a1
#
_entry.id   a56e7bf78d5c9e5900ea87b60d8b15a1
#
_cell.length_a   1.000
_cell.length_b   1.000
_cell.length_c   1.000
_cell.angle_alpha   90.00
_cell.angle_beta   90.00
_cell.angle_gamma   90.00
#
_symmetry.space_group_name_H-M   'P 1'
#
loop_
_entity.id
_entity.type
_entity.pdbx_description
1 polymer ?
#
loop_
_entity_poly.entity_id
_entity_poly.type
_entity_poly.pdbx_seq_one_letter_code
_entity_poly.pdbx_strand_id
1 'polypeptide(L)'
;MNIAIVGTGYVGLVSGACFAEMGIDVTCVDINPEKIKCLLNGEIPIYEPGLDDLVKRNVEAGRLHFTTDLTTCLDNVEVVFSAVGTPPDEDGSADLQYVLEVARTFGQHIKKYTILVTKSTVPVGTAKKVKAVIEEELTERGEQIDFEVASNPEFLKEGAAIKDFMSPDRVVVGIESDRAKKVMERLYRPFQMNNYRLYFMDIPSAEMTKYAANAMLATRISFMNDIANLCDLVGANVDMVRKGIGADTRIGSKFLYPGCGYGGSCFPKDVKALARTAREYGYTMGVIEAVEAVNERQKEIVVKKLQDKLGTLRGKTIALWGLAFKPETDDMREAPALVVIEKLLEAGASVKVYDPVAMDECRRRIEDRVVYCKDMYDVVIDADALAVLTEWKEFRIPSWSVIKRVMKQSVLVDGRNIYSKDEVIAEGFEYAAIGK
;
A
#
# COMPACT_ATOMS: atom_id res chain seq x y z
N MET A 1 0.50 -14.72 26.49
CA MET A 1 0.97 -15.22 25.19
C MET A 1 2.01 -14.27 24.69
N ASN A 2 3.16 -14.80 24.29
CA ASN A 2 4.28 -14.00 23.81
C ASN A 2 4.50 -14.31 22.33
N ILE A 3 4.72 -13.27 21.53
CA ILE A 3 4.98 -13.40 20.10
C ILE A 3 6.18 -12.56 19.68
N ALA A 4 6.82 -12.94 18.59
CA ALA A 4 7.81 -12.11 17.92
C ALA A 4 7.32 -11.71 16.53
N ILE A 5 7.68 -10.51 16.06
CA ILE A 5 7.39 -10.04 14.72
C ILE A 5 8.69 -9.57 14.09
N VAL A 6 9.15 -10.25 13.05
CA VAL A 6 10.38 -9.93 12.33
C VAL A 6 10.06 -9.01 11.15
N GLY A 7 10.68 -7.86 11.13
CA GLY A 7 10.44 -6.75 10.24
C GLY A 7 9.63 -5.64 10.92
N THR A 8 10.22 -4.44 11.07
CA THR A 8 9.56 -3.25 11.61
C THR A 8 9.19 -2.24 10.51
N GLY A 9 8.88 -2.77 9.32
CA GLY A 9 8.22 -2.01 8.28
C GLY A 9 6.74 -1.77 8.63
N TYR A 10 6.00 -1.24 7.67
CA TYR A 10 4.61 -0.86 7.85
C TYR A 10 3.74 -1.98 8.47
N VAL A 11 3.77 -3.17 7.85
CA VAL A 11 2.95 -4.31 8.31
C VAL A 11 3.38 -4.80 9.69
N GLY A 12 4.69 -4.96 9.91
CA GLY A 12 5.19 -5.55 11.15
C GLY A 12 4.99 -4.63 12.35
N LEU A 13 5.34 -3.34 12.23
CA LEU A 13 5.24 -2.40 13.35
C LEU A 13 3.77 -2.14 13.73
N VAL A 14 2.87 -1.93 12.74
CA VAL A 14 1.44 -1.76 13.01
C VAL A 14 0.85 -3.02 13.64
N SER A 15 1.17 -4.21 13.11
CA SER A 15 0.70 -5.48 13.68
C SER A 15 1.19 -5.67 15.12
N GLY A 16 2.47 -5.37 15.37
CA GLY A 16 3.07 -5.49 16.71
C GLY A 16 2.42 -4.58 17.73
N ALA A 17 2.25 -3.32 17.36
CA ALA A 17 1.60 -2.33 18.22
C ALA A 17 0.13 -2.69 18.50
N CYS A 18 -0.62 -3.17 17.49
CA CYS A 18 -2.01 -3.59 17.66
C CYS A 18 -2.15 -4.87 18.50
N PHE A 19 -1.28 -5.86 18.34
CA PHE A 19 -1.27 -7.04 19.21
C PHE A 19 -0.94 -6.66 20.67
N ALA A 20 0.05 -5.79 20.87
CA ALA A 20 0.41 -5.29 22.20
C ALA A 20 -0.75 -4.53 22.86
N GLU A 21 -1.50 -3.73 22.11
CA GLU A 21 -2.70 -3.03 22.58
C GLU A 21 -3.77 -3.99 23.10
N MET A 22 -3.88 -5.18 22.53
CA MET A 22 -4.80 -6.22 22.97
C MET A 22 -4.26 -7.07 24.14
N GLY A 23 -3.14 -6.66 24.74
CA GLY A 23 -2.57 -7.29 25.95
C GLY A 23 -1.64 -8.47 25.67
N ILE A 24 -1.17 -8.63 24.42
CA ILE A 24 -0.18 -9.63 24.03
C ILE A 24 1.22 -9.04 24.27
N ASP A 25 2.15 -9.85 24.76
CA ASP A 25 3.56 -9.46 24.89
C ASP A 25 4.24 -9.67 23.53
N VAL A 26 4.74 -8.58 22.95
CA VAL A 26 5.24 -8.54 21.58
C VAL A 26 6.67 -8.06 21.53
N THR A 27 7.55 -8.82 20.90
CA THR A 27 8.90 -8.38 20.54
C THR A 27 8.97 -8.15 19.02
N CYS A 28 9.16 -6.90 18.62
CA CYS A 28 9.44 -6.53 17.23
C CYS A 28 10.95 -6.59 16.98
N VAL A 29 11.32 -7.27 15.90
CA VAL A 29 12.72 -7.53 15.52
C VAL A 29 13.00 -6.90 14.16
N ASP A 30 14.10 -6.16 14.03
CA ASP A 30 14.56 -5.67 12.71
C ASP A 30 16.09 -5.69 12.66
N ILE A 31 16.64 -6.21 11.59
CA ILE A 31 18.11 -6.27 11.40
C ILE A 31 18.77 -4.89 11.27
N ASN A 32 17.99 -3.84 11.02
CA ASN A 32 18.50 -2.48 10.90
C ASN A 32 18.63 -1.83 12.29
N PRO A 33 19.86 -1.62 12.80
CA PRO A 33 20.06 -1.08 14.14
C PRO A 33 19.59 0.37 14.28
N GLU A 34 19.62 1.16 13.20
CA GLU A 34 19.16 2.55 13.25
C GLU A 34 17.65 2.62 13.42
N LYS A 35 16.89 1.74 12.75
CA LYS A 35 15.44 1.66 12.97
C LYS A 35 15.08 1.28 14.40
N ILE A 36 15.76 0.27 14.95
CA ILE A 36 15.54 -0.15 16.34
C ILE A 36 15.92 0.96 17.31
N LYS A 37 17.00 1.68 17.05
CA LYS A 37 17.41 2.83 17.84
C LYS A 37 16.36 3.96 17.82
N CYS A 38 15.81 4.30 16.64
CA CYS A 38 14.70 5.26 16.54
C CYS A 38 13.50 4.82 17.36
N LEU A 39 13.07 3.56 17.22
CA LEU A 39 11.93 3.00 17.96
C LEU A 39 12.15 3.00 19.48
N LEU A 40 13.36 2.67 19.95
CA LEU A 40 13.72 2.75 21.37
C LEU A 40 13.73 4.19 21.91
N ASN A 41 13.99 5.18 21.06
CA ASN A 41 13.90 6.60 21.39
C ASN A 41 12.49 7.17 21.28
N GLY A 42 11.50 6.36 20.88
CA GLY A 42 10.12 6.78 20.65
C GLY A 42 9.87 7.48 19.30
N GLU A 43 10.82 7.38 18.38
CA GLU A 43 10.70 7.90 17.01
C GLU A 43 10.17 6.80 16.07
N ILE A 44 9.05 7.07 15.40
CA ILE A 44 8.40 6.09 14.50
C ILE A 44 8.88 6.31 13.07
N PRO A 45 9.58 5.32 12.44
CA PRO A 45 10.19 5.50 11.12
C PRO A 45 9.21 5.34 9.94
N ILE A 46 7.91 5.35 10.19
CA ILE A 46 6.84 5.23 9.18
C ILE A 46 5.71 6.20 9.51
N TYR A 47 5.04 6.70 8.49
CA TYR A 47 3.86 7.54 8.67
C TYR A 47 2.58 6.69 8.70
N GLU A 48 1.92 6.65 9.83
CA GLU A 48 0.56 6.07 10.00
C GLU A 48 -0.16 6.83 11.11
N PRO A 49 -1.32 7.44 10.84
CA PRO A 49 -2.05 8.22 11.83
C PRO A 49 -2.34 7.45 13.12
N GLY A 50 -1.87 7.98 14.26
CA GLY A 50 -2.08 7.42 15.60
C GLY A 50 -1.13 6.29 16.00
N LEU A 51 -0.16 5.93 15.16
CA LEU A 51 0.81 4.87 15.47
C LEU A 51 1.79 5.30 16.56
N ASP A 52 2.21 6.58 16.58
CA ASP A 52 3.11 7.12 17.58
C ASP A 52 2.56 6.91 19.00
N ASP A 53 1.32 7.33 19.23
CA ASP A 53 0.64 7.18 20.52
C ASP A 53 0.45 5.70 20.87
N LEU A 54 0.12 4.88 19.90
CA LEU A 54 -0.11 3.44 20.10
C LEU A 54 1.18 2.73 20.54
N VAL A 55 2.30 2.99 19.87
CA VAL A 55 3.61 2.43 20.20
C VAL A 55 4.05 2.90 21.57
N LYS A 56 4.02 4.21 21.81
CA LYS A 56 4.46 4.81 23.07
C LYS A 56 3.79 4.19 24.29
N ARG A 57 2.45 4.16 24.31
CA ARG A 57 1.71 3.62 25.46
C ARG A 57 1.93 2.12 25.68
N ASN A 58 2.20 1.33 24.62
CA ASN A 58 2.46 -0.09 24.76
C ASN A 58 3.91 -0.39 25.19
N VAL A 59 4.87 0.44 24.81
CA VAL A 59 6.24 0.41 25.35
C VAL A 59 6.23 0.77 26.84
N GLU A 60 5.56 1.87 27.23
CA GLU A 60 5.42 2.28 28.62
C GLU A 60 4.71 1.22 29.48
N ALA A 61 3.76 0.50 28.92
CA ALA A 61 3.05 -0.60 29.58
C ALA A 61 3.87 -1.92 29.62
N GLY A 62 5.06 -1.96 29.04
CA GLY A 62 5.94 -3.14 29.03
C GLY A 62 5.40 -4.31 28.21
N ARG A 63 4.58 -4.04 27.17
CA ARG A 63 4.01 -5.06 26.29
C ARG A 63 4.60 -5.03 24.88
N LEU A 64 5.32 -3.99 24.52
CA LEU A 64 5.96 -3.85 23.21
C LEU A 64 7.45 -3.62 23.38
N HIS A 65 8.24 -4.50 22.80
CA HIS A 65 9.69 -4.52 22.91
C HIS A 65 10.34 -4.48 21.53
N PHE A 66 11.58 -3.99 21.44
CA PHE A 66 12.34 -3.90 20.21
C PHE A 66 13.73 -4.49 20.36
N THR A 67 14.18 -5.26 19.38
CA THR A 67 15.53 -5.84 19.34
C THR A 67 16.03 -6.00 17.92
N THR A 68 17.33 -6.10 17.74
CA THR A 68 17.95 -6.45 16.45
C THR A 68 18.15 -7.95 16.28
N ASP A 69 17.93 -8.75 17.34
CA ASP A 69 18.28 -10.17 17.37
C ASP A 69 17.06 -11.02 17.77
N LEU A 70 16.53 -11.81 16.81
CA LEU A 70 15.43 -12.72 17.02
C LEU A 70 15.74 -13.80 18.08
N THR A 71 16.99 -14.21 18.20
CA THR A 71 17.39 -15.29 19.12
C THR A 71 17.14 -14.96 20.58
N THR A 72 17.15 -13.68 20.92
CA THR A 72 16.92 -13.18 22.30
C THR A 72 15.52 -13.43 22.82
N CYS A 73 14.53 -13.63 21.95
CA CYS A 73 13.14 -13.83 22.34
C CYS A 73 12.57 -15.21 21.98
N LEU A 74 13.23 -16.02 21.14
CA LEU A 74 12.71 -17.30 20.62
C LEU A 74 12.35 -18.29 21.72
N ASP A 75 13.12 -18.35 22.82
CA ASP A 75 12.84 -19.29 23.92
C ASP A 75 11.50 -19.02 24.63
N ASN A 76 10.97 -17.79 24.52
CA ASN A 76 9.78 -17.37 25.25
C ASN A 76 8.52 -17.23 24.36
N VAL A 77 8.66 -17.19 23.04
CA VAL A 77 7.53 -16.96 22.13
C VAL A 77 6.86 -18.27 21.70
N GLU A 78 5.57 -18.19 21.38
CA GLU A 78 4.76 -19.29 20.85
C GLU A 78 4.57 -19.15 19.33
N VAL A 79 4.63 -17.91 18.83
CA VAL A 79 4.44 -17.57 17.41
C VAL A 79 5.49 -16.54 17.00
N VAL A 80 6.11 -16.77 15.86
CA VAL A 80 6.98 -15.81 15.19
C VAL A 80 6.32 -15.41 13.88
N PHE A 81 6.07 -14.12 13.69
CA PHE A 81 5.60 -13.58 12.42
C PHE A 81 6.77 -13.09 11.58
N SER A 82 6.85 -13.53 10.35
CA SER A 82 7.70 -12.96 9.32
C SER A 82 6.91 -11.88 8.57
N ALA A 83 7.23 -10.61 8.84
CA ALA A 83 6.64 -9.42 8.23
C ALA A 83 7.71 -8.59 7.47
N VAL A 84 8.71 -9.27 6.95
CA VAL A 84 9.82 -8.69 6.20
C VAL A 84 9.41 -8.28 4.79
N GLY A 85 10.18 -7.38 4.18
CA GLY A 85 9.93 -6.94 2.81
C GLY A 85 10.06 -8.08 1.80
N THR A 86 9.22 -8.04 0.76
CA THR A 86 9.30 -8.89 -0.43
C THR A 86 9.34 -7.99 -1.66
N PRO A 87 10.48 -7.29 -1.90
CA PRO A 87 10.59 -6.40 -3.05
C PRO A 87 10.45 -7.20 -4.35
N PRO A 88 10.04 -6.56 -5.45
CA PRO A 88 10.08 -7.19 -6.75
C PRO A 88 11.54 -7.40 -7.18
N ASP A 89 11.83 -8.56 -7.74
CA ASP A 89 13.09 -8.83 -8.44
C ASP A 89 13.04 -8.22 -9.86
N GLU A 90 14.16 -8.19 -10.56
CA GLU A 90 14.28 -7.63 -11.93
C GLU A 90 13.28 -8.26 -12.92
N ASP A 91 12.93 -9.52 -12.74
CA ASP A 91 11.98 -10.25 -13.58
C ASP A 91 10.51 -10.12 -13.15
N GLY A 92 10.23 -9.31 -12.11
CA GLY A 92 8.92 -9.08 -11.53
C GLY A 92 8.44 -10.14 -10.53
N SER A 93 9.27 -11.16 -10.24
CA SER A 93 9.01 -12.11 -9.15
C SER A 93 9.19 -11.42 -7.78
N ALA A 94 8.68 -12.04 -6.72
CA ALA A 94 8.93 -11.55 -5.37
C ALA A 94 10.26 -12.12 -4.86
N ASP A 95 11.18 -11.24 -4.43
CA ASP A 95 12.38 -11.66 -3.73
C ASP A 95 12.03 -12.23 -2.35
N LEU A 96 12.35 -13.50 -2.15
CA LEU A 96 12.08 -14.25 -0.92
C LEU A 96 13.29 -14.34 0.02
N GLN A 97 14.41 -13.71 -0.33
CA GLN A 97 15.67 -13.83 0.42
C GLN A 97 15.44 -13.54 1.91
N TYR A 98 14.77 -12.46 2.23
CA TYR A 98 14.53 -12.08 3.64
C TYR A 98 13.58 -13.04 4.35
N VAL A 99 12.58 -13.58 3.66
CA VAL A 99 11.65 -14.57 4.24
C VAL A 99 12.37 -15.87 4.57
N LEU A 100 13.25 -16.33 3.68
CA LEU A 100 14.04 -17.54 3.87
C LEU A 100 15.13 -17.35 4.94
N GLU A 101 15.69 -16.15 5.08
CA GLU A 101 16.64 -15.84 6.14
C GLU A 101 16.00 -15.87 7.53
N VAL A 102 14.76 -15.38 7.66
CA VAL A 102 13.98 -15.54 8.90
C VAL A 102 13.75 -17.02 9.20
N ALA A 103 13.40 -17.82 8.18
CA ALA A 103 13.20 -19.27 8.33
C ALA A 103 14.50 -19.98 8.78
N ARG A 104 15.65 -19.59 8.21
CA ARG A 104 16.97 -20.11 8.57
C ARG A 104 17.29 -19.79 10.02
N THR A 105 17.22 -18.52 10.41
CA THR A 105 17.46 -18.09 11.81
C THR A 105 16.52 -18.80 12.78
N PHE A 106 15.25 -18.94 12.41
CA PHE A 106 14.28 -19.69 13.21
C PHE A 106 14.70 -21.14 13.38
N GLY A 107 15.02 -21.87 12.29
CA GLY A 107 15.45 -23.28 12.34
C GLY A 107 16.74 -23.49 13.14
N GLN A 108 17.69 -22.56 13.06
CA GLN A 108 18.94 -22.62 13.82
C GLN A 108 18.77 -22.49 15.32
N HIS A 109 17.69 -21.85 15.82
CA HIS A 109 17.64 -21.43 17.21
C HIS A 109 16.41 -21.90 17.98
N ILE A 110 15.35 -22.43 17.34
CA ILE A 110 14.18 -22.95 18.08
C ILE A 110 14.58 -24.11 18.98
N LYS A 111 13.94 -24.19 20.17
CA LYS A 111 14.16 -25.23 21.18
C LYS A 111 12.88 -25.91 21.63
N LYS A 112 11.73 -25.39 21.24
CA LYS A 112 10.40 -25.89 21.59
C LYS A 112 9.44 -25.72 20.44
N TYR A 113 8.27 -26.32 20.54
CA TYR A 113 7.20 -26.10 19.55
C TYR A 113 6.88 -24.60 19.40
N THR A 114 7.07 -24.09 18.21
CA THR A 114 6.81 -22.70 17.82
C THR A 114 6.26 -22.67 16.41
N ILE A 115 5.37 -21.73 16.11
CA ILE A 115 4.79 -21.56 14.78
C ILE A 115 5.51 -20.38 14.09
N LEU A 116 6.05 -20.61 12.90
CA LEU A 116 6.50 -19.53 12.01
C LEU A 116 5.37 -19.16 11.06
N VAL A 117 4.89 -17.93 11.16
CA VAL A 117 3.77 -17.40 10.36
C VAL A 117 4.29 -16.38 9.34
N THR A 118 4.11 -16.66 8.06
CA THR A 118 4.39 -15.69 7.00
C THR A 118 3.23 -14.69 6.92
N LYS A 119 3.50 -13.44 7.28
CA LYS A 119 2.57 -12.31 7.17
C LYS A 119 2.83 -11.47 5.92
N SER A 120 4.05 -11.47 5.43
CA SER A 120 4.44 -10.86 4.14
C SER A 120 3.62 -11.44 2.99
N THR A 121 3.36 -10.61 1.97
CA THR A 121 2.74 -11.08 0.72
C THR A 121 3.77 -11.86 -0.09
N VAL A 122 3.54 -13.15 -0.26
CA VAL A 122 4.45 -14.10 -0.89
C VAL A 122 3.75 -14.95 -1.95
N PRO A 123 4.45 -15.40 -3.01
CA PRO A 123 3.91 -16.32 -4.00
C PRO A 123 3.43 -17.64 -3.39
N VAL A 124 2.44 -18.26 -4.03
CA VAL A 124 1.94 -19.57 -3.65
C VAL A 124 3.07 -20.61 -3.69
N GLY A 125 3.17 -21.38 -2.61
CA GLY A 125 4.23 -22.38 -2.43
C GLY A 125 5.43 -21.87 -1.61
N THR A 126 5.43 -20.62 -1.17
CA THR A 126 6.50 -20.08 -0.33
C THR A 126 6.58 -20.79 1.03
N ALA A 127 5.46 -21.14 1.63
CA ALA A 127 5.46 -21.87 2.88
C ALA A 127 6.18 -23.24 2.80
N LYS A 128 6.11 -23.93 1.66
CA LYS A 128 6.89 -25.17 1.43
C LYS A 128 8.39 -24.91 1.44
N LYS A 129 8.84 -23.80 0.83
CA LYS A 129 10.26 -23.40 0.84
C LYS A 129 10.71 -23.03 2.24
N VAL A 130 9.90 -22.28 2.99
CA VAL A 130 10.14 -21.92 4.39
C VAL A 130 10.28 -23.18 5.25
N LYS A 131 9.35 -24.14 5.12
CA LYS A 131 9.39 -25.40 5.87
C LYS A 131 10.65 -26.22 5.56
N ALA A 132 11.01 -26.32 4.28
CA ALA A 132 12.23 -27.06 3.86
C ALA A 132 13.50 -26.44 4.47
N VAL A 133 13.63 -25.13 4.49
CA VAL A 133 14.78 -24.44 5.12
C VAL A 133 14.86 -24.73 6.61
N ILE A 134 13.73 -24.72 7.33
CA ILE A 134 13.71 -25.02 8.77
C ILE A 134 14.10 -26.49 9.03
N GLU A 135 13.57 -27.43 8.22
CA GLU A 135 13.89 -28.86 8.31
C GLU A 135 15.38 -29.14 8.05
N GLU A 136 15.98 -28.41 7.09
CA GLU A 136 17.41 -28.47 6.79
C GLU A 136 18.25 -28.04 8.01
N GLU A 137 17.96 -26.89 8.58
CA GLU A 137 18.69 -26.35 9.74
C GLU A 137 18.55 -27.25 11.00
N LEU A 138 17.38 -27.81 11.24
CA LEU A 138 17.16 -28.77 12.33
C LEU A 138 17.96 -30.07 12.11
N THR A 139 18.03 -30.54 10.87
CA THR A 139 18.80 -31.72 10.49
C THR A 139 20.30 -31.48 10.71
N GLU A 140 20.82 -30.32 10.29
CA GLU A 140 22.23 -29.94 10.51
C GLU A 140 22.59 -29.85 11.98
N ARG A 141 21.65 -29.41 12.85
CA ARG A 141 21.82 -29.40 14.30
C ARG A 141 21.68 -30.77 14.96
N GLY A 142 21.18 -31.77 14.22
CA GLY A 142 20.85 -33.09 14.81
C GLY A 142 19.68 -33.06 15.80
N GLU A 143 18.80 -32.07 15.69
CA GLU A 143 17.68 -31.86 16.60
C GLU A 143 16.36 -32.31 15.95
N GLN A 144 15.43 -32.79 16.79
CA GLN A 144 14.05 -33.13 16.40
C GLN A 144 13.08 -32.28 17.21
N ILE A 145 12.78 -31.10 16.71
CA ILE A 145 11.90 -30.14 17.37
C ILE A 145 10.64 -29.97 16.50
N ASP A 146 9.49 -30.18 17.12
CA ASP A 146 8.22 -29.92 16.46
C ASP A 146 8.07 -28.44 16.14
N PHE A 147 7.70 -28.12 14.93
CA PHE A 147 7.35 -26.76 14.50
C PHE A 147 6.23 -26.82 13.47
N GLU A 148 5.62 -25.69 13.22
CA GLU A 148 4.68 -25.52 12.11
C GLU A 148 4.90 -24.23 11.35
N VAL A 149 4.51 -24.25 10.08
CA VAL A 149 4.48 -23.06 9.21
C VAL A 149 3.03 -22.70 8.95
N ALA A 150 2.72 -21.42 8.99
CA ALA A 150 1.40 -20.89 8.67
C ALA A 150 1.51 -19.69 7.73
N SER A 151 0.45 -19.38 7.00
CA SER A 151 0.33 -18.16 6.22
C SER A 151 -0.80 -17.30 6.81
N ASN A 152 -0.51 -16.05 7.10
CA ASN A 152 -1.50 -15.10 7.61
C ASN A 152 -1.36 -13.77 6.86
N PRO A 153 -1.79 -13.72 5.59
CA PRO A 153 -1.70 -12.52 4.80
C PRO A 153 -2.44 -11.35 5.44
N GLU A 154 -1.90 -10.15 5.30
CA GLU A 154 -2.50 -8.93 5.79
C GLU A 154 -3.36 -8.26 4.71
N PHE A 155 -4.32 -7.44 5.13
CA PHE A 155 -5.19 -6.65 4.26
C PHE A 155 -5.27 -5.20 4.74
N LEU A 156 -4.19 -4.71 5.31
CA LEU A 156 -4.08 -3.37 5.87
C LEU A 156 -4.04 -2.33 4.74
N LYS A 157 -4.61 -1.17 5.00
CA LYS A 157 -4.52 0.00 4.13
C LYS A 157 -3.66 1.05 4.81
N GLU A 158 -2.56 1.44 4.21
CA GLU A 158 -1.75 2.58 4.67
C GLU A 158 -2.65 3.79 4.94
N GLY A 159 -2.41 4.51 6.04
CA GLY A 159 -3.27 5.60 6.50
C GLY A 159 -4.55 5.19 7.25
N ALA A 160 -4.85 3.88 7.33
CA ALA A 160 -5.96 3.33 8.09
C ALA A 160 -5.65 1.94 8.67
N ALA A 161 -4.38 1.56 8.75
CA ALA A 161 -3.96 0.21 9.09
C ALA A 161 -4.28 -0.18 10.53
N ILE A 162 -4.15 0.75 11.48
CA ILE A 162 -4.54 0.50 12.88
C ILE A 162 -6.03 0.11 12.93
N LYS A 163 -6.90 0.89 12.27
CA LYS A 163 -8.34 0.61 12.22
C LYS A 163 -8.63 -0.74 11.57
N ASP A 164 -7.96 -1.02 10.43
CA ASP A 164 -8.15 -2.27 9.70
C ASP A 164 -7.65 -3.48 10.49
N PHE A 165 -6.61 -3.32 11.30
CA PHE A 165 -6.11 -4.38 12.17
C PHE A 165 -7.02 -4.62 13.39
N MET A 166 -7.45 -3.52 14.04
CA MET A 166 -8.29 -3.59 15.24
C MET A 166 -9.74 -4.00 14.96
N SER A 167 -10.22 -3.75 13.75
CA SER A 167 -11.58 -4.10 13.30
C SER A 167 -11.56 -4.61 11.86
N PRO A 168 -10.95 -5.80 11.62
CA PRO A 168 -10.79 -6.32 10.28
C PRO A 168 -12.11 -6.84 9.69
N ASP A 169 -12.33 -6.66 8.39
CA ASP A 169 -13.44 -7.30 7.67
C ASP A 169 -13.30 -8.84 7.72
N ARG A 170 -12.09 -9.35 7.71
CA ARG A 170 -11.71 -10.75 7.84
C ARG A 170 -10.25 -10.90 8.23
N VAL A 171 -9.94 -12.02 8.87
CA VAL A 171 -8.59 -12.55 9.06
C VAL A 171 -8.50 -13.90 8.33
N VAL A 172 -7.48 -14.08 7.51
CA VAL A 172 -7.22 -15.33 6.77
C VAL A 172 -6.01 -16.00 7.37
N VAL A 173 -6.11 -17.29 7.68
CA VAL A 173 -5.01 -18.09 8.22
C VAL A 173 -4.95 -19.43 7.46
N GLY A 174 -3.84 -19.62 6.74
CA GLY A 174 -3.48 -20.89 6.12
C GLY A 174 -2.71 -21.75 7.11
N ILE A 175 -3.18 -22.95 7.36
CA ILE A 175 -2.61 -23.91 8.33
C ILE A 175 -2.75 -25.34 7.85
N GLU A 176 -1.97 -26.27 8.45
CA GLU A 176 -2.03 -27.70 8.15
C GLU A 176 -2.52 -28.53 9.35
N SER A 177 -2.58 -27.96 10.57
CA SER A 177 -2.93 -28.75 11.77
C SER A 177 -3.93 -28.06 12.70
N ASP A 178 -4.66 -28.89 13.47
CA ASP A 178 -5.54 -28.43 14.54
C ASP A 178 -4.77 -27.80 15.71
N ARG A 179 -3.49 -28.16 15.90
CA ARG A 179 -2.65 -27.57 16.94
C ARG A 179 -2.35 -26.10 16.63
N ALA A 180 -1.89 -25.83 15.42
CA ALA A 180 -1.67 -24.44 14.96
C ALA A 180 -2.98 -23.63 14.95
N LYS A 181 -4.09 -24.25 14.51
CA LYS A 181 -5.41 -23.62 14.53
C LYS A 181 -5.77 -23.09 15.90
N LYS A 182 -5.65 -23.90 16.96
CA LYS A 182 -5.96 -23.50 18.34
C LYS A 182 -5.09 -22.35 18.83
N VAL A 183 -3.81 -22.33 18.45
CA VAL A 183 -2.90 -21.23 18.81
C VAL A 183 -3.30 -19.93 18.12
N MET A 184 -3.59 -19.98 16.82
CA MET A 184 -4.01 -18.82 16.04
C MET A 184 -5.41 -18.31 16.45
N GLU A 185 -6.35 -19.19 16.78
CA GLU A 185 -7.64 -18.83 17.36
C GLU A 185 -7.47 -18.06 18.68
N ARG A 186 -6.59 -18.55 19.58
CA ARG A 186 -6.30 -17.87 20.85
C ARG A 186 -5.67 -16.51 20.63
N LEU A 187 -4.74 -16.39 19.67
CA LEU A 187 -4.07 -15.14 19.33
C LEU A 187 -5.05 -14.07 18.83
N TYR A 188 -5.98 -14.45 17.94
CA TYR A 188 -6.94 -13.53 17.35
C TYR A 188 -8.25 -13.37 18.17
N ARG A 189 -8.42 -14.12 19.26
CA ARG A 189 -9.62 -14.02 20.12
C ARG A 189 -9.95 -12.60 20.61
N PRO A 190 -8.97 -11.76 21.04
CA PRO A 190 -9.28 -10.41 21.50
C PRO A 190 -9.95 -9.53 20.45
N PHE A 191 -9.71 -9.80 19.17
CA PHE A 191 -10.28 -9.05 18.05
C PHE A 191 -11.69 -9.49 17.66
N GLN A 192 -12.19 -10.63 18.19
CA GLN A 192 -13.50 -11.23 17.83
C GLN A 192 -14.71 -10.49 18.41
N MET A 193 -14.51 -9.47 19.23
CA MET A 193 -15.60 -8.74 19.89
C MET A 193 -16.54 -7.98 18.94
N ASN A 194 -16.14 -7.80 17.68
CA ASN A 194 -16.88 -7.03 16.67
C ASN A 194 -17.39 -7.86 15.49
N ASN A 195 -17.69 -9.15 15.69
CA ASN A 195 -18.25 -10.06 14.67
C ASN A 195 -17.38 -10.24 13.40
N TYR A 196 -16.07 -10.01 13.46
CA TYR A 196 -15.25 -10.31 12.31
C TYR A 196 -15.03 -11.83 12.15
N ARG A 197 -14.71 -12.22 10.93
CA ARG A 197 -14.63 -13.63 10.57
C ARG A 197 -13.17 -14.07 10.46
N LEU A 198 -12.79 -15.06 11.25
CA LEU A 198 -11.52 -15.76 11.15
C LEU A 198 -11.70 -16.97 10.23
N TYR A 199 -11.08 -16.93 9.05
CA TYR A 199 -11.14 -17.99 8.07
C TYR A 199 -9.89 -18.83 8.11
N PHE A 200 -10.05 -20.12 8.40
CA PHE A 200 -8.99 -21.11 8.27
C PHE A 200 -9.13 -21.82 6.93
N MET A 201 -8.01 -22.01 6.26
CA MET A 201 -7.91 -22.71 4.98
C MET A 201 -6.55 -23.37 4.84
N ASP A 202 -6.31 -24.12 3.76
CA ASP A 202 -4.98 -24.59 3.43
C ASP A 202 -4.04 -23.43 3.10
N ILE A 203 -2.74 -23.65 3.26
CA ILE A 203 -1.74 -22.60 3.12
C ILE A 203 -1.71 -22.03 1.69
N PRO A 204 -1.69 -22.84 0.61
CA PRO A 204 -1.72 -22.32 -0.75
C PRO A 204 -2.93 -21.41 -1.05
N SER A 205 -4.11 -21.78 -0.51
CA SER A 205 -5.31 -20.94 -0.66
C SER A 205 -5.21 -19.62 0.09
N ALA A 206 -4.57 -19.60 1.26
CA ALA A 206 -4.33 -18.36 2.00
C ALA A 206 -3.34 -17.43 1.28
N GLU A 207 -2.23 -17.98 0.77
CA GLU A 207 -1.26 -17.24 -0.06
C GLU A 207 -1.94 -16.66 -1.31
N MET A 208 -2.74 -17.46 -2.04
CA MET A 208 -3.47 -17.03 -3.24
C MET A 208 -4.52 -15.96 -2.92
N THR A 209 -5.20 -16.05 -1.78
CA THR A 209 -6.29 -15.12 -1.40
C THR A 209 -5.80 -13.67 -1.36
N LYS A 210 -4.58 -13.42 -0.89
CA LYS A 210 -4.00 -12.07 -0.87
C LYS A 210 -3.83 -11.50 -2.28
N TYR A 211 -3.21 -12.27 -3.17
CA TYR A 211 -3.00 -11.85 -4.56
C TYR A 211 -4.32 -11.65 -5.29
N ALA A 212 -5.26 -12.60 -5.15
CA ALA A 212 -6.57 -12.51 -5.78
C ALA A 212 -7.36 -11.28 -5.31
N ALA A 213 -7.31 -10.97 -4.00
CA ALA A 213 -7.97 -9.78 -3.46
C ALA A 213 -7.38 -8.48 -4.05
N ASN A 214 -6.06 -8.33 -4.04
CA ASN A 214 -5.41 -7.13 -4.57
C ASN A 214 -5.60 -7.00 -6.09
N ALA A 215 -5.51 -8.10 -6.83
CA ALA A 215 -5.75 -8.14 -8.26
C ALA A 215 -7.20 -7.75 -8.61
N MET A 216 -8.19 -8.23 -7.85
CA MET A 216 -9.60 -7.85 -8.04
C MET A 216 -9.82 -6.36 -7.80
N LEU A 217 -9.21 -5.77 -6.75
CA LEU A 217 -9.32 -4.34 -6.47
C LEU A 217 -8.67 -3.51 -7.57
N ALA A 218 -7.48 -3.89 -8.04
CA ALA A 218 -6.79 -3.27 -9.16
C ALA A 218 -7.61 -3.36 -10.46
N THR A 219 -8.23 -4.53 -10.72
CA THR A 219 -9.14 -4.75 -11.87
C THR A 219 -10.30 -3.77 -11.85
N ARG A 220 -10.95 -3.56 -10.71
CA ARG A 220 -12.07 -2.62 -10.59
C ARG A 220 -11.65 -1.19 -10.91
N ILE A 221 -10.47 -0.76 -10.45
CA ILE A 221 -9.94 0.58 -10.74
C ILE A 221 -9.62 0.72 -12.23
N SER A 222 -8.87 -0.22 -12.82
CA SER A 222 -8.52 -0.18 -14.24
C SER A 222 -9.75 -0.27 -15.13
N PHE A 223 -10.73 -1.13 -14.80
CA PHE A 223 -12.01 -1.20 -15.52
C PHE A 223 -12.72 0.15 -15.53
N MET A 224 -12.82 0.82 -14.39
CA MET A 224 -13.48 2.13 -14.32
C MET A 224 -12.69 3.23 -15.02
N ASN A 225 -11.36 3.14 -15.04
CA ASN A 225 -10.52 4.06 -15.82
C ASN A 225 -10.75 3.88 -17.33
N ASP A 226 -10.83 2.65 -17.81
CA ASP A 226 -11.13 2.37 -19.22
C ASP A 226 -12.53 2.86 -19.62
N ILE A 227 -13.55 2.63 -18.78
CA ILE A 227 -14.91 3.18 -18.96
C ILE A 227 -14.88 4.72 -18.95
N ALA A 228 -14.11 5.34 -18.05
CA ALA A 228 -14.01 6.80 -18.01
C ALA A 228 -13.38 7.39 -19.27
N ASN A 229 -12.34 6.76 -19.79
CA ASN A 229 -11.73 7.18 -21.06
C ASN A 229 -12.70 7.06 -22.23
N LEU A 230 -13.51 5.99 -22.25
CA LEU A 230 -14.58 5.87 -23.26
C LEU A 230 -15.67 6.93 -23.06
N CYS A 231 -16.05 7.24 -21.82
CA CYS A 231 -17.02 8.31 -21.53
C CYS A 231 -16.56 9.67 -22.11
N ASP A 232 -15.27 10.01 -21.99
CA ASP A 232 -14.71 11.22 -22.59
C ASP A 232 -14.93 11.28 -24.13
N LEU A 233 -14.89 10.13 -24.81
CA LEU A 233 -15.04 10.05 -26.26
C LEU A 233 -16.49 10.08 -26.73
N VAL A 234 -17.41 9.47 -25.97
CA VAL A 234 -18.83 9.33 -26.36
C VAL A 234 -19.73 10.38 -25.69
N GLY A 235 -19.17 11.27 -24.89
CA GLY A 235 -19.94 12.32 -24.19
C GLY A 235 -20.77 11.82 -23.02
N ALA A 236 -20.44 10.67 -22.43
CA ALA A 236 -21.08 10.16 -21.22
C ALA A 236 -20.39 10.72 -19.96
N ASN A 237 -21.07 10.63 -18.82
CA ASN A 237 -20.52 11.04 -17.51
C ASN A 237 -20.23 9.80 -16.67
N VAL A 238 -18.96 9.55 -16.38
CA VAL A 238 -18.52 8.36 -15.63
C VAL A 238 -19.07 8.30 -14.19
N ASP A 239 -19.34 9.44 -13.56
CA ASP A 239 -19.95 9.44 -12.21
C ASP A 239 -21.39 8.90 -12.25
N MET A 240 -22.14 9.19 -13.31
CA MET A 240 -23.48 8.63 -13.49
C MET A 240 -23.41 7.13 -13.79
N VAL A 241 -22.48 6.72 -14.66
CA VAL A 241 -22.22 5.30 -14.94
C VAL A 241 -21.84 4.56 -13.67
N ARG A 242 -20.89 5.11 -12.90
CA ARG A 242 -20.44 4.55 -11.60
C ARG A 242 -21.59 4.37 -10.61
N LYS A 243 -22.44 5.40 -10.47
CA LYS A 243 -23.64 5.34 -9.59
C LYS A 243 -24.60 4.26 -10.08
N GLY A 244 -24.85 4.19 -11.39
CA GLY A 244 -25.76 3.21 -11.97
C GLY A 244 -25.31 1.77 -11.73
N ILE A 245 -24.06 1.43 -12.10
CA ILE A 245 -23.56 0.06 -11.90
C ILE A 245 -23.31 -0.27 -10.44
N GLY A 246 -22.89 0.71 -9.63
CA GLY A 246 -22.62 0.53 -8.20
C GLY A 246 -23.86 0.33 -7.33
N ALA A 247 -25.06 0.66 -7.86
CA ALA A 247 -26.34 0.39 -7.21
C ALA A 247 -26.75 -1.10 -7.28
N ASP A 248 -26.19 -1.87 -8.21
CA ASP A 248 -26.36 -3.33 -8.25
C ASP A 248 -25.60 -3.97 -7.10
N THR A 249 -26.29 -4.69 -6.20
CA THR A 249 -25.70 -5.34 -5.03
C THR A 249 -24.65 -6.40 -5.38
N ARG A 250 -24.71 -6.97 -6.58
CA ARG A 250 -23.71 -7.93 -7.09
C ARG A 250 -22.38 -7.25 -7.42
N ILE A 251 -22.41 -5.95 -7.73
CA ILE A 251 -21.24 -5.13 -8.06
C ILE A 251 -20.79 -4.34 -6.84
N GLY A 252 -21.69 -3.59 -6.22
CA GLY A 252 -21.39 -2.68 -5.10
C GLY A 252 -20.56 -1.46 -5.53
N SER A 253 -20.55 -0.41 -4.72
CA SER A 253 -19.99 0.90 -5.07
C SER A 253 -18.51 1.07 -4.78
N LYS A 254 -17.88 0.16 -4.03
CA LYS A 254 -16.47 0.31 -3.60
C LYS A 254 -15.50 0.03 -4.74
N PHE A 255 -14.39 0.79 -4.81
CA PHE A 255 -13.33 0.68 -5.81
C PHE A 255 -13.78 0.91 -7.27
N LEU A 256 -14.85 1.70 -7.48
CA LEU A 256 -15.33 2.11 -8.78
C LEU A 256 -15.03 3.59 -9.08
N TYR A 257 -14.00 4.16 -8.48
CA TYR A 257 -13.63 5.57 -8.67
C TYR A 257 -12.54 5.68 -9.72
N PRO A 258 -12.81 6.29 -10.90
CA PRO A 258 -11.78 6.54 -11.89
C PRO A 258 -10.85 7.67 -11.44
N GLY A 259 -9.62 7.64 -11.93
CA GLY A 259 -8.61 8.64 -11.64
C GLY A 259 -7.40 8.48 -12.54
N CYS A 260 -6.28 9.09 -12.16
CA CYS A 260 -5.02 9.07 -12.91
C CYS A 260 -4.21 7.76 -12.74
N GLY A 261 -4.83 6.67 -12.34
CA GLY A 261 -4.19 5.37 -12.10
C GLY A 261 -3.93 5.09 -10.63
N TYR A 262 -3.59 3.83 -10.33
CA TYR A 262 -3.17 3.41 -9.00
C TYR A 262 -1.64 3.27 -8.90
N GLY A 263 -1.14 3.40 -7.69
CA GLY A 263 0.25 3.20 -7.31
C GLY A 263 0.34 2.52 -5.94
N GLY A 264 1.38 2.82 -5.20
CA GLY A 264 1.68 2.26 -3.89
C GLY A 264 2.46 0.96 -3.96
N SER A 265 2.83 0.46 -2.79
CA SER A 265 3.68 -0.71 -2.62
C SER A 265 3.00 -2.05 -2.94
N CYS A 266 1.65 -2.09 -2.99
CA CYS A 266 0.91 -3.34 -3.04
C CYS A 266 0.38 -3.66 -4.44
N PHE A 267 -0.54 -2.85 -4.99
CA PHE A 267 -1.24 -3.21 -6.23
C PHE A 267 -0.30 -3.45 -7.42
N PRO A 268 0.65 -2.55 -7.75
CA PRO A 268 1.52 -2.80 -8.90
C PRO A 268 2.37 -4.05 -8.72
N LYS A 269 2.96 -4.23 -7.54
CA LYS A 269 3.81 -5.39 -7.23
C LYS A 269 3.01 -6.70 -7.28
N ASP A 270 1.84 -6.75 -6.62
CA ASP A 270 1.09 -7.98 -6.47
C ASP A 270 0.42 -8.42 -7.79
N VAL A 271 -0.03 -7.47 -8.61
CA VAL A 271 -0.55 -7.74 -9.97
C VAL A 271 0.54 -8.35 -10.85
N LYS A 272 1.75 -7.74 -10.85
CA LYS A 272 2.92 -8.25 -11.62
C LYS A 272 3.34 -9.64 -11.13
N ALA A 273 3.46 -9.82 -9.81
CA ALA A 273 3.83 -11.10 -9.22
C ALA A 273 2.82 -12.23 -9.52
N LEU A 274 1.52 -11.92 -9.48
CA LEU A 274 0.48 -12.89 -9.83
C LEU A 274 0.56 -13.31 -11.30
N ALA A 275 0.71 -12.35 -12.22
CA ALA A 275 0.88 -12.64 -13.65
C ALA A 275 2.16 -13.45 -13.91
N ARG A 276 3.25 -13.15 -13.20
CA ARG A 276 4.51 -13.90 -13.29
C ARG A 276 4.34 -15.33 -12.81
N THR A 277 3.77 -15.52 -11.61
CA THR A 277 3.49 -16.85 -11.07
C THR A 277 2.67 -17.69 -12.06
N ALA A 278 1.62 -17.11 -12.67
CA ALA A 278 0.83 -17.83 -13.68
C ALA A 278 1.69 -18.32 -14.85
N ARG A 279 2.58 -17.47 -15.38
CA ARG A 279 3.48 -17.83 -16.49
C ARG A 279 4.45 -18.95 -16.12
N GLU A 280 4.95 -19.00 -14.88
CA GLU A 280 5.80 -20.08 -14.38
C GLU A 280 5.09 -21.46 -14.43
N TYR A 281 3.76 -21.46 -14.27
CA TYR A 281 2.92 -22.65 -14.43
C TYR A 281 2.34 -22.81 -15.85
N GLY A 282 2.85 -22.08 -16.84
CA GLY A 282 2.40 -22.16 -18.23
C GLY A 282 1.01 -21.57 -18.49
N TYR A 283 0.51 -20.72 -17.60
CA TYR A 283 -0.81 -20.09 -17.71
C TYR A 283 -0.70 -18.58 -17.94
N THR A 284 -1.49 -18.05 -18.89
CA THR A 284 -1.57 -16.61 -19.16
C THR A 284 -2.82 -16.02 -18.51
N MET A 285 -2.63 -15.09 -17.59
CA MET A 285 -3.73 -14.37 -16.95
C MET A 285 -4.10 -13.11 -17.74
N GLY A 286 -4.78 -13.28 -18.89
CA GLY A 286 -5.09 -12.17 -19.81
C GLY A 286 -5.82 -11.00 -19.16
N VAL A 287 -6.73 -11.22 -18.20
CA VAL A 287 -7.40 -10.13 -17.45
C VAL A 287 -6.38 -9.30 -16.67
N ILE A 288 -5.45 -9.94 -15.98
CA ILE A 288 -4.49 -9.26 -15.12
C ILE A 288 -3.45 -8.49 -15.95
N GLU A 289 -3.01 -9.06 -17.07
CA GLU A 289 -2.13 -8.36 -18.02
C GLU A 289 -2.81 -7.12 -18.64
N ALA A 290 -4.10 -7.22 -18.96
CA ALA A 290 -4.87 -6.07 -19.44
C ALA A 290 -5.02 -4.99 -18.36
N VAL A 291 -5.25 -5.36 -17.08
CA VAL A 291 -5.34 -4.44 -15.94
C VAL A 291 -4.06 -3.62 -15.79
N GLU A 292 -2.90 -4.26 -15.87
CA GLU A 292 -1.60 -3.60 -15.81
C GLU A 292 -1.41 -2.63 -16.99
N ALA A 293 -1.67 -3.09 -18.21
CA ALA A 293 -1.55 -2.26 -19.40
C ALA A 293 -2.47 -1.02 -19.37
N VAL A 294 -3.70 -1.17 -18.87
CA VAL A 294 -4.63 -0.04 -18.67
C VAL A 294 -4.06 0.94 -17.63
N ASN A 295 -3.56 0.45 -16.49
CA ASN A 295 -3.03 1.32 -15.45
C ASN A 295 -1.81 2.13 -15.92
N GLU A 296 -0.89 1.53 -16.66
CA GLU A 296 0.28 2.23 -17.17
C GLU A 296 -0.13 3.37 -18.14
N ARG A 297 -1.05 3.13 -19.05
CA ARG A 297 -1.60 4.19 -19.93
C ARG A 297 -2.33 5.27 -19.14
N GLN A 298 -3.00 4.89 -18.06
CA GLN A 298 -3.78 5.82 -17.23
C GLN A 298 -2.91 6.84 -16.50
N LYS A 299 -1.69 6.48 -16.12
CA LYS A 299 -0.76 7.41 -15.46
C LYS A 299 -0.40 8.64 -16.32
N GLU A 300 -0.57 8.54 -17.64
CA GLU A 300 -0.27 9.65 -18.58
C GLU A 300 -1.49 10.54 -18.90
N ILE A 301 -2.71 10.17 -18.49
CA ILE A 301 -3.94 10.84 -18.87
C ILE A 301 -3.98 12.32 -18.45
N VAL A 302 -3.40 12.66 -17.31
CA VAL A 302 -3.36 14.04 -16.80
C VAL A 302 -2.50 14.92 -17.71
N VAL A 303 -1.35 14.42 -18.14
CA VAL A 303 -0.45 15.15 -19.07
C VAL A 303 -1.13 15.39 -20.38
N LYS A 304 -1.83 14.38 -20.93
CA LYS A 304 -2.62 14.52 -22.15
C LYS A 304 -3.68 15.62 -22.02
N LYS A 305 -4.46 15.61 -20.93
CA LYS A 305 -5.49 16.63 -20.68
C LYS A 305 -4.89 18.03 -20.49
N LEU A 306 -3.71 18.16 -19.90
CA LEU A 306 -2.98 19.43 -19.85
C LEU A 306 -2.55 19.90 -21.24
N GLN A 307 -2.06 19.00 -22.10
CA GLN A 307 -1.72 19.31 -23.50
C GLN A 307 -2.96 19.74 -24.30
N ASP A 308 -4.08 19.05 -24.14
CA ASP A 308 -5.34 19.41 -24.80
C ASP A 308 -5.83 20.82 -24.42
N LYS A 309 -5.57 21.27 -23.17
CA LYS A 309 -5.96 22.58 -22.66
C LYS A 309 -4.96 23.71 -23.00
N LEU A 310 -3.67 23.43 -22.89
CA LEU A 310 -2.62 24.45 -23.02
C LEU A 310 -1.95 24.47 -24.41
N GLY A 311 -2.20 23.46 -25.24
CA GLY A 311 -1.51 23.21 -26.51
C GLY A 311 -0.09 22.69 -26.26
N THR A 312 0.90 23.58 -26.17
CA THR A 312 2.29 23.21 -25.82
C THR A 312 2.54 23.33 -24.32
N LEU A 313 3.29 22.38 -23.75
CA LEU A 313 3.74 22.42 -22.36
C LEU A 313 5.13 23.06 -22.22
N ARG A 314 5.86 23.24 -23.32
CA ARG A 314 7.21 23.86 -23.30
C ARG A 314 7.13 25.29 -22.77
N GLY A 315 7.91 25.57 -21.72
CA GLY A 315 7.96 26.88 -21.08
C GLY A 315 6.75 27.22 -20.20
N LYS A 316 5.82 26.28 -20.02
CA LYS A 316 4.69 26.40 -19.09
C LYS A 316 5.10 26.02 -17.69
N THR A 317 4.45 26.63 -16.69
CA THR A 317 4.58 26.26 -15.27
C THR A 317 3.35 25.49 -14.85
N ILE A 318 3.52 24.25 -14.41
CA ILE A 318 2.43 23.38 -13.99
C ILE A 318 2.53 23.18 -12.48
N ALA A 319 1.47 23.51 -11.77
CA ALA A 319 1.30 23.25 -10.34
C ALA A 319 0.69 21.85 -10.12
N LEU A 320 1.24 21.07 -9.22
CA LEU A 320 0.73 19.74 -8.86
C LEU A 320 0.30 19.73 -7.39
N TRP A 321 -0.92 19.33 -7.13
CA TRP A 321 -1.45 19.00 -5.82
C TRP A 321 -1.50 17.49 -5.61
N GLY A 322 -0.71 17.04 -4.65
CA GLY A 322 -0.61 15.63 -4.29
C GLY A 322 0.51 14.90 -5.02
N LEU A 323 1.30 14.18 -4.25
CA LEU A 323 2.47 13.42 -4.71
C LEU A 323 2.38 11.96 -4.28
N ALA A 324 1.87 11.71 -3.06
CA ALA A 324 1.59 10.36 -2.58
C ALA A 324 0.54 9.66 -3.48
N PHE A 325 0.61 8.34 -3.57
CA PHE A 325 -0.32 7.57 -4.40
C PHE A 325 -1.79 7.65 -3.94
N LYS A 326 -2.01 8.00 -2.68
CA LYS A 326 -3.33 8.26 -2.04
C LYS A 326 -3.15 9.16 -0.82
N PRO A 327 -4.25 9.71 -0.23
CA PRO A 327 -4.20 10.47 1.03
C PRO A 327 -3.76 9.63 2.24
N GLU A 328 -3.33 10.33 3.30
CA GLU A 328 -2.96 9.78 4.61
C GLU A 328 -1.75 8.83 4.57
N THR A 329 -0.84 9.04 3.61
CA THR A 329 0.46 8.36 3.52
C THR A 329 1.50 9.25 2.81
N ASP A 330 2.77 8.99 3.06
CA ASP A 330 3.90 9.58 2.34
C ASP A 330 4.41 8.69 1.19
N ASP A 331 3.79 7.50 0.98
CA ASP A 331 4.26 6.52 0.00
C ASP A 331 4.08 7.02 -1.44
N MET A 332 5.20 7.16 -2.14
CA MET A 332 5.27 7.55 -3.55
C MET A 332 5.67 6.39 -4.47
N ARG A 333 5.82 5.17 -3.98
CA ARG A 333 6.17 4.02 -4.83
C ARG A 333 5.11 3.81 -5.92
N GLU A 334 5.55 3.75 -7.17
CA GLU A 334 4.65 3.61 -8.34
C GLU A 334 3.54 4.67 -8.40
N ALA A 335 3.67 5.81 -7.70
CA ALA A 335 2.68 6.86 -7.69
C ALA A 335 2.53 7.49 -9.09
N PRO A 336 1.29 7.73 -9.56
CA PRO A 336 1.05 8.43 -10.84
C PRO A 336 1.76 9.79 -10.93
N ALA A 337 1.96 10.46 -9.79
CA ALA A 337 2.65 11.74 -9.73
C ALA A 337 4.08 11.67 -10.29
N LEU A 338 4.80 10.57 -10.06
CA LEU A 338 6.16 10.38 -10.59
C LEU A 338 6.16 10.38 -12.12
N VAL A 339 5.22 9.65 -12.74
CA VAL A 339 5.08 9.58 -14.19
C VAL A 339 4.66 10.94 -14.77
N VAL A 340 3.72 11.61 -14.12
CA VAL A 340 3.25 12.95 -14.53
C VAL A 340 4.40 13.96 -14.48
N ILE A 341 5.17 13.99 -13.40
CA ILE A 341 6.32 14.90 -13.26
C ILE A 341 7.34 14.63 -14.36
N GLU A 342 7.73 13.38 -14.58
CA GLU A 342 8.70 13.03 -15.63
C GLU A 342 8.22 13.47 -17.02
N LYS A 343 6.99 13.18 -17.38
CA LYS A 343 6.40 13.55 -18.67
C LYS A 343 6.28 15.07 -18.85
N LEU A 344 5.99 15.82 -17.79
CA LEU A 344 5.95 17.28 -17.84
C LEU A 344 7.35 17.87 -18.06
N LEU A 345 8.36 17.34 -17.37
CA LEU A 345 9.75 17.76 -17.54
C LEU A 345 10.29 17.41 -18.94
N GLU A 346 10.01 16.20 -19.44
CA GLU A 346 10.33 15.80 -20.83
C GLU A 346 9.68 16.72 -21.87
N ALA A 347 8.46 17.20 -21.60
CA ALA A 347 7.78 18.16 -22.47
C ALA A 347 8.31 19.59 -22.36
N GLY A 348 9.29 19.86 -21.49
CA GLY A 348 9.91 21.17 -21.27
C GLY A 348 9.09 22.11 -20.40
N ALA A 349 8.21 21.59 -19.55
CA ALA A 349 7.50 22.36 -18.54
C ALA A 349 8.35 22.55 -17.28
N SER A 350 8.08 23.63 -16.55
CA SER A 350 8.52 23.81 -15.15
C SER A 350 7.44 23.25 -14.23
N VAL A 351 7.83 22.46 -13.24
CA VAL A 351 6.89 21.79 -12.32
C VAL A 351 7.06 22.32 -10.91
N LYS A 352 5.97 22.75 -10.30
CA LYS A 352 5.87 23.14 -8.89
C LYS A 352 5.01 22.11 -8.18
N VAL A 353 5.41 21.70 -6.98
CA VAL A 353 4.75 20.59 -6.28
C VAL A 353 4.39 20.96 -4.85
N TYR A 354 3.27 20.41 -4.38
CA TYR A 354 2.87 20.41 -2.99
C TYR A 354 2.10 19.13 -2.60
N ASP A 355 2.48 18.57 -1.47
CA ASP A 355 1.76 17.46 -0.81
C ASP A 355 1.85 17.67 0.71
N PRO A 356 0.79 17.41 1.49
CA PRO A 356 0.80 17.61 2.94
C PRO A 356 1.85 16.78 3.68
N VAL A 357 2.24 15.62 3.15
CA VAL A 357 3.06 14.63 3.86
C VAL A 357 4.26 14.15 3.04
N ALA A 358 4.11 13.98 1.71
CA ALA A 358 5.08 13.30 0.86
C ALA A 358 6.20 14.20 0.30
N MET A 359 6.36 15.46 0.76
CA MET A 359 7.35 16.39 0.21
C MET A 359 8.79 15.88 0.35
N ASP A 360 9.15 15.36 1.52
CA ASP A 360 10.51 14.85 1.79
C ASP A 360 10.79 13.58 1.00
N GLU A 361 9.79 12.71 0.85
CA GLU A 361 9.91 11.48 0.03
C GLU A 361 10.05 11.84 -1.46
N CYS A 362 9.34 12.86 -1.93
CA CYS A 362 9.50 13.37 -3.28
C CYS A 362 10.92 13.92 -3.50
N ARG A 363 11.44 14.70 -2.57
CA ARG A 363 12.80 15.27 -2.68
C ARG A 363 13.87 14.18 -2.73
N ARG A 364 13.72 13.09 -1.96
CA ARG A 364 14.63 11.94 -2.02
C ARG A 364 14.65 11.25 -3.39
N ARG A 365 13.52 11.27 -4.14
CA ARG A 365 13.37 10.57 -5.43
C ARG A 365 13.70 11.42 -6.63
N ILE A 366 13.35 12.70 -6.58
CA ILE A 366 13.37 13.61 -7.74
C ILE A 366 14.43 14.70 -7.57
N GLU A 367 14.96 14.86 -6.35
CA GLU A 367 15.93 15.91 -6.01
C GLU A 367 15.38 17.31 -6.35
N ASP A 368 16.22 18.22 -6.85
CA ASP A 368 15.84 19.59 -7.15
C ASP A 368 15.34 19.80 -8.61
N ARG A 369 14.80 18.73 -9.23
CA ARG A 369 14.25 18.81 -10.59
C ARG A 369 12.90 19.53 -10.66
N VAL A 370 12.26 19.77 -9.52
CA VAL A 370 10.98 20.46 -9.37
C VAL A 370 11.08 21.53 -8.27
N VAL A 371 10.14 22.47 -8.25
CA VAL A 371 10.06 23.50 -7.22
C VAL A 371 9.13 23.02 -6.09
N TYR A 372 9.68 22.85 -4.89
CA TYR A 372 8.95 22.47 -3.70
C TYR A 372 8.32 23.68 -3.03
N CYS A 373 7.01 23.71 -2.91
CA CYS A 373 6.24 24.80 -2.35
C CYS A 373 5.77 24.47 -0.93
N LYS A 374 5.53 25.48 -0.11
CA LYS A 374 5.23 25.31 1.32
C LYS A 374 3.77 25.00 1.62
N ASP A 375 2.85 25.38 0.72
CA ASP A 375 1.41 25.15 0.88
C ASP A 375 0.68 25.09 -0.48
N MET A 376 -0.59 24.70 -0.44
CA MET A 376 -1.42 24.53 -1.64
C MET A 376 -1.66 25.84 -2.43
N TYR A 377 -1.49 27.00 -1.83
CA TYR A 377 -1.63 28.29 -2.51
C TYR A 377 -0.30 28.81 -3.07
N ASP A 378 0.81 28.55 -2.39
CA ASP A 378 2.16 28.91 -2.88
C ASP A 378 2.48 28.20 -4.21
N VAL A 379 2.08 26.94 -4.34
CA VAL A 379 2.36 26.13 -5.53
C VAL A 379 1.69 26.68 -6.80
N VAL A 380 0.53 27.33 -6.69
CA VAL A 380 -0.25 27.85 -7.83
C VAL A 380 0.13 29.26 -8.25
N ILE A 381 0.98 29.98 -7.50
CA ILE A 381 1.45 31.31 -7.88
C ILE A 381 2.19 31.23 -9.22
N ASP A 382 1.79 32.07 -10.18
CA ASP A 382 2.33 32.16 -11.54
C ASP A 382 2.27 30.82 -12.34
N ALA A 383 1.39 29.88 -11.97
CA ALA A 383 1.19 28.66 -12.71
C ALA A 383 0.28 28.87 -13.93
N ASP A 384 0.57 28.16 -15.03
CA ASP A 384 -0.27 28.13 -16.23
C ASP A 384 -1.42 27.13 -16.08
N ALA A 385 -1.25 26.09 -15.28
CA ALA A 385 -2.31 25.14 -14.93
C ALA A 385 -2.07 24.52 -13.54
N LEU A 386 -3.16 24.06 -12.92
CA LEU A 386 -3.15 23.22 -11.73
C LEU A 386 -3.63 21.81 -12.09
N ALA A 387 -2.91 20.77 -11.63
CA ALA A 387 -3.34 19.40 -11.73
C ALA A 387 -3.42 18.76 -10.34
N VAL A 388 -4.52 18.03 -10.07
CA VAL A 388 -4.75 17.31 -8.81
C VAL A 388 -4.46 15.84 -9.03
N LEU A 389 -3.49 15.30 -8.28
CA LEU A 389 -3.02 13.91 -8.43
C LEU A 389 -3.32 13.03 -7.21
N THR A 390 -3.61 13.64 -6.05
CA THR A 390 -4.01 12.94 -4.83
C THR A 390 -5.17 13.68 -4.16
N GLU A 391 -6.18 12.93 -3.73
CA GLU A 391 -7.44 13.46 -3.23
C GLU A 391 -7.40 13.84 -1.73
N TRP A 392 -6.38 14.58 -1.29
CA TRP A 392 -6.27 15.07 0.08
C TRP A 392 -7.48 15.90 0.50
N LYS A 393 -7.84 15.82 1.78
CA LYS A 393 -9.00 16.55 2.32
C LYS A 393 -8.88 18.06 2.17
N GLU A 394 -7.69 18.61 2.35
CA GLU A 394 -7.46 20.05 2.25
C GLU A 394 -7.65 20.59 0.82
N PHE A 395 -7.52 19.76 -0.21
CA PHE A 395 -7.75 20.18 -1.59
C PHE A 395 -9.23 20.25 -1.97
N ARG A 396 -10.14 19.72 -1.14
CA ARG A 396 -11.57 19.59 -1.52
C ARG A 396 -12.35 20.88 -1.52
N ILE A 397 -11.98 21.84 -0.68
CA ILE A 397 -12.69 23.13 -0.55
C ILE A 397 -11.64 24.27 -0.59
N PRO A 398 -10.98 24.49 -1.74
CA PRO A 398 -10.01 25.58 -1.86
C PRO A 398 -10.70 26.93 -2.06
N SER A 399 -9.98 28.01 -1.81
CA SER A 399 -10.43 29.35 -2.20
C SER A 399 -10.15 29.60 -3.67
N TRP A 400 -11.12 29.30 -4.53
CA TRP A 400 -11.01 29.49 -5.99
C TRP A 400 -10.66 30.92 -6.38
N SER A 401 -11.21 31.91 -5.67
CA SER A 401 -10.92 33.33 -5.91
C SER A 401 -9.45 33.70 -5.66
N VAL A 402 -8.81 33.08 -4.67
CA VAL A 402 -7.39 33.25 -4.39
C VAL A 402 -6.57 32.60 -5.51
N ILE A 403 -6.86 31.35 -5.83
CA ILE A 403 -6.14 30.58 -6.86
C ILE A 403 -6.20 31.32 -8.20
N LYS A 404 -7.40 31.71 -8.63
CA LYS A 404 -7.61 32.43 -9.90
C LYS A 404 -6.82 33.74 -9.99
N ARG A 405 -6.67 34.44 -8.88
CA ARG A 405 -5.96 35.72 -8.83
C ARG A 405 -4.43 35.58 -8.99
N VAL A 406 -3.86 34.45 -8.53
CA VAL A 406 -2.41 34.26 -8.50
C VAL A 406 -1.88 33.39 -9.64
N MET A 407 -2.75 32.63 -10.31
CA MET A 407 -2.38 31.87 -11.51
C MET A 407 -2.28 32.75 -12.74
N LYS A 408 -1.45 32.37 -13.72
CA LYS A 408 -1.38 33.02 -15.04
C LYS A 408 -2.59 32.66 -15.90
N GLN A 409 -3.04 31.42 -15.84
CA GLN A 409 -4.20 30.92 -16.56
C GLN A 409 -5.06 30.06 -15.62
N SER A 410 -6.38 30.21 -15.70
CA SER A 410 -7.30 29.47 -14.84
C SER A 410 -7.63 28.11 -15.44
N VAL A 411 -6.63 27.23 -15.58
CA VAL A 411 -6.77 25.85 -16.09
C VAL A 411 -6.62 24.88 -14.93
N LEU A 412 -7.61 23.98 -14.77
CA LEU A 412 -7.63 22.94 -13.76
C LEU A 412 -7.83 21.57 -14.42
N VAL A 413 -6.89 20.64 -14.17
CA VAL A 413 -7.02 19.23 -14.52
C VAL A 413 -7.19 18.40 -13.24
N ASP A 414 -8.39 17.87 -13.03
CA ASP A 414 -8.73 17.08 -11.85
C ASP A 414 -8.52 15.58 -12.13
N GLY A 415 -7.35 15.09 -11.80
CA GLY A 415 -6.97 13.68 -11.99
C GLY A 415 -7.62 12.71 -10.99
N ARG A 416 -8.41 13.22 -10.01
CA ARG A 416 -9.08 12.42 -8.98
C ARG A 416 -10.59 12.61 -8.92
N ASN A 417 -11.14 13.44 -9.82
CA ASN A 417 -12.58 13.70 -9.90
C ASN A 417 -13.20 14.18 -8.58
N ILE A 418 -12.46 15.03 -7.83
CA ILE A 418 -12.90 15.49 -6.50
C ILE A 418 -13.83 16.70 -6.54
N TYR A 419 -13.96 17.35 -7.71
CA TYR A 419 -14.76 18.56 -7.87
C TYR A 419 -16.00 18.37 -8.76
N SER A 420 -16.98 19.25 -8.56
CA SER A 420 -18.10 19.43 -9.49
C SER A 420 -17.64 20.28 -10.67
N LYS A 421 -17.88 19.79 -11.89
CA LYS A 421 -17.55 20.52 -13.12
C LYS A 421 -18.26 21.88 -13.19
N ASP A 422 -19.55 21.90 -12.87
CA ASP A 422 -20.35 23.13 -12.95
C ASP A 422 -19.89 24.18 -11.95
N GLU A 423 -19.53 23.77 -10.73
CA GLU A 423 -19.00 24.69 -9.70
C GLU A 423 -17.66 25.30 -10.12
N VAL A 424 -16.72 24.49 -10.60
CA VAL A 424 -15.40 24.97 -11.03
C VAL A 424 -15.47 25.89 -12.25
N ILE A 425 -16.35 25.57 -13.20
CA ILE A 425 -16.60 26.43 -14.37
C ILE A 425 -17.25 27.76 -13.96
N ALA A 426 -18.20 27.74 -12.99
CA ALA A 426 -18.82 28.95 -12.45
C ALA A 426 -17.81 29.89 -11.78
N GLU A 427 -16.74 29.36 -11.18
CA GLU A 427 -15.61 30.13 -10.63
C GLU A 427 -14.67 30.68 -11.74
N GLY A 428 -14.92 30.29 -13.00
CA GLY A 428 -14.22 30.80 -14.18
C GLY A 428 -12.95 30.06 -14.53
N PHE A 429 -12.87 28.78 -14.22
CA PHE A 429 -11.79 27.89 -14.64
C PHE A 429 -12.16 27.12 -15.91
N GLU A 430 -11.18 26.91 -16.77
CA GLU A 430 -11.23 25.83 -17.73
C GLU A 430 -10.96 24.51 -17.02
N TYR A 431 -11.96 23.63 -16.98
CA TYR A 431 -11.90 22.39 -16.21
C TYR A 431 -11.82 21.16 -17.13
N ALA A 432 -10.96 20.23 -16.75
CA ALA A 432 -10.91 18.89 -17.31
C ALA A 432 -10.81 17.87 -16.17
N ALA A 433 -11.52 16.77 -16.30
CA ALA A 433 -11.52 15.66 -15.34
C ALA A 433 -11.46 14.33 -16.08
N ILE A 434 -11.51 13.20 -15.38
CA ILE A 434 -11.41 11.87 -15.98
C ILE A 434 -12.84 11.36 -16.26
N GLY A 435 -13.25 11.30 -17.54
CA GLY A 435 -14.56 10.77 -17.94
C GLY A 435 -15.75 11.71 -17.69
N LYS A 436 -15.54 13.05 -17.69
CA LYS A 436 -16.61 14.05 -17.44
C LYS A 436 -16.64 15.18 -18.47
#